data_81e86548c49aa82d1ac269d8868057b1
#
_entry.id   81e86548c49aa82d1ac269d8868057b1
#
_cell.length_a   1.000
_cell.length_b   1.000
_cell.length_c   1.000
_cell.angle_alpha   90.00
_cell.angle_beta   90.00
_cell.angle_gamma   90.00
#
_symmetry.space_group_name_H-M   'P 1'
#
loop_
_entity.id
_entity.type
_entity.pdbx_description
1 polymer ?
#
loop_
_entity_poly.entity_id
_entity_poly.type
_entity_poly.pdbx_seq_one_letter_code
_entity_poly.pdbx_strand_id
1 'polypeptide(L)'
;METIVVYTKFNDQNSTAIYCKWLSVLSPKLRDKNLKFYNLNDRVRNLLGKLLLIKALEILGFTTISLNDLYYSEFSKPYLSSDFDFNITHSGSYVFCAIGSKGLGIDIEEILPINFNSVKETMTETQWDIINKANSPLQEYYKYWTIKEAVLKADGCGFFSSLEKVSIKKNTAQSEGKTWHIHELLFDNDYCGCIATSELQNLVKMIYINFD
;
A
#
# COMPACT_ATOMS: atom_id res chain seq x y z
N MET A 1 18.00 5.76 3.51
CA MET A 1 16.94 6.58 4.18
C MET A 1 16.13 5.65 5.06
N GLU A 2 15.69 6.09 6.25
CA GLU A 2 14.76 5.33 7.09
C GLU A 2 13.42 5.14 6.36
N THR A 3 12.85 3.94 6.43
CA THR A 3 11.53 3.67 5.88
C THR A 3 10.47 3.94 6.94
N ILE A 4 9.55 4.84 6.65
CA ILE A 4 8.39 5.12 7.50
C ILE A 4 7.09 4.75 6.83
N VAL A 5 6.14 4.31 7.63
CA VAL A 5 4.76 4.03 7.24
C VAL A 5 3.85 4.92 8.07
N VAL A 6 3.15 5.84 7.43
CA VAL A 6 2.11 6.63 8.08
C VAL A 6 0.75 6.07 7.69
N TYR A 7 -0.18 6.00 8.63
CA TYR A 7 -1.49 5.43 8.36
C TYR A 7 -2.60 6.09 9.17
N THR A 8 -3.81 5.92 8.71
CA THR A 8 -5.03 6.43 9.35
C THR A 8 -6.18 5.46 9.18
N LYS A 9 -7.20 5.61 10.01
CA LYS A 9 -8.46 4.88 9.93
C LYS A 9 -9.61 5.88 9.80
N PHE A 10 -10.60 5.57 8.97
CA PHE A 10 -11.84 6.32 8.86
C PHE A 10 -13.04 5.35 8.81
N ASN A 11 -14.24 5.85 8.98
CA ASN A 11 -15.47 5.08 8.86
C ASN A 11 -16.59 5.93 8.22
N ASP A 12 -17.72 5.34 7.94
CA ASP A 12 -18.84 6.03 7.28
C ASP A 12 -19.37 7.22 8.10
N GLN A 13 -19.23 7.19 9.43
CA GLN A 13 -19.74 8.26 10.31
C GLN A 13 -18.88 9.53 10.22
N ASN A 14 -17.54 9.39 10.07
CA ASN A 14 -16.63 10.54 9.99
C ASN A 14 -16.18 10.90 8.56
N SER A 15 -16.47 10.06 7.56
CA SER A 15 -16.02 10.22 6.18
C SER A 15 -16.40 11.58 5.59
N THR A 16 -17.65 12.02 5.76
CA THR A 16 -18.13 13.32 5.25
C THR A 16 -17.42 14.48 5.95
N ALA A 17 -17.25 14.42 7.27
CA ALA A 17 -16.58 15.47 8.04
C ALA A 17 -15.12 15.59 7.63
N ILE A 18 -14.39 14.48 7.52
CA ILE A 18 -13.01 14.43 7.03
C ILE A 18 -12.93 15.04 5.62
N TYR A 19 -13.81 14.63 4.71
CA TYR A 19 -13.81 15.11 3.34
C TYR A 19 -14.00 16.63 3.26
N CYS A 20 -15.01 17.17 3.94
CA CYS A 20 -15.27 18.61 3.96
C CYS A 20 -14.13 19.41 4.59
N LYS A 21 -13.55 18.92 5.69
CA LYS A 21 -12.48 19.58 6.42
C LYS A 21 -11.18 19.69 5.61
N TRP A 22 -10.82 18.59 4.91
CA TRP A 22 -9.48 18.45 4.35
C TRP A 22 -9.37 18.60 2.83
N LEU A 23 -10.49 18.57 2.08
CA LEU A 23 -10.45 18.63 0.62
C LEU A 23 -9.72 19.89 0.10
N SER A 24 -9.84 21.03 0.81
CA SER A 24 -9.22 22.30 0.43
C SER A 24 -7.69 22.29 0.47
N VAL A 25 -7.07 21.34 1.17
CA VAL A 25 -5.62 21.15 1.22
C VAL A 25 -5.06 20.70 -0.14
N LEU A 26 -5.87 20.00 -0.93
CA LEU A 26 -5.48 19.60 -2.28
C LEU A 26 -5.52 20.78 -3.24
N SER A 27 -4.55 20.85 -4.15
CA SER A 27 -4.58 21.80 -5.26
C SER A 27 -5.81 21.58 -6.16
N PRO A 28 -6.26 22.57 -6.93
CA PRO A 28 -7.39 22.41 -7.84
C PRO A 28 -7.28 21.19 -8.76
N LYS A 29 -6.11 20.98 -9.37
CA LYS A 29 -5.83 19.81 -10.23
C LYS A 29 -6.04 18.46 -9.51
N LEU A 30 -5.64 18.36 -8.25
CA LEU A 30 -5.80 17.13 -7.47
C LEU A 30 -7.25 16.96 -6.98
N ARG A 31 -7.93 18.07 -6.64
CA ARG A 31 -9.37 18.05 -6.32
C ARG A 31 -10.21 17.57 -7.50
N ASP A 32 -9.96 18.09 -8.70
CA ASP A 32 -10.68 17.68 -9.90
C ASP A 32 -10.51 16.19 -10.21
N LYS A 33 -9.30 15.63 -9.97
CA LYS A 33 -9.07 14.19 -10.06
C LYS A 33 -9.83 13.41 -8.98
N ASN A 34 -9.86 13.91 -7.75
CA ASN A 34 -10.58 13.30 -6.64
C ASN A 34 -12.11 13.26 -6.88
N LEU A 35 -12.68 14.33 -7.42
CA LEU A 35 -14.10 14.44 -7.73
C LEU A 35 -14.59 13.46 -8.81
N LYS A 36 -13.69 12.83 -9.57
CA LYS A 36 -14.04 11.80 -10.57
C LYS A 36 -14.46 10.47 -9.95
N PHE A 37 -14.07 10.19 -8.71
CA PHE A 37 -14.56 8.99 -8.02
C PHE A 37 -16.06 9.14 -7.74
N TYR A 38 -16.81 8.09 -8.02
CA TYR A 38 -18.26 8.09 -7.79
C TYR A 38 -18.62 8.01 -6.32
N ASN A 39 -17.97 7.10 -5.59
CA ASN A 39 -18.25 6.80 -4.19
C ASN A 39 -17.50 7.77 -3.25
N LEU A 40 -18.18 8.26 -2.19
CA LEU A 40 -17.58 9.14 -1.19
C LEU A 40 -16.39 8.48 -0.48
N ASN A 41 -16.49 7.21 -0.11
CA ASN A 41 -15.41 6.51 0.57
C ASN A 41 -14.15 6.41 -0.30
N ASP A 42 -14.29 6.25 -1.63
CA ASP A 42 -13.16 6.26 -2.55
C ASP A 42 -12.54 7.66 -2.68
N ARG A 43 -13.37 8.72 -2.63
CA ARG A 43 -12.88 10.10 -2.53
C ARG A 43 -12.10 10.32 -1.25
N VAL A 44 -12.61 9.82 -0.12
CA VAL A 44 -11.96 9.93 1.20
C VAL A 44 -10.64 9.15 1.20
N ARG A 45 -10.61 7.90 0.71
CA ARG A 45 -9.36 7.11 0.60
C ARG A 45 -8.31 7.83 -0.25
N ASN A 46 -8.73 8.35 -1.40
CA ASN A 46 -7.85 9.10 -2.30
C ASN A 46 -7.33 10.40 -1.67
N LEU A 47 -8.17 11.13 -0.92
CA LEU A 47 -7.80 12.33 -0.17
C LEU A 47 -6.81 11.98 0.95
N LEU A 48 -7.17 11.03 1.82
CA LEU A 48 -6.35 10.59 2.96
C LEU A 48 -4.98 10.08 2.51
N GLY A 49 -4.91 9.32 1.41
CA GLY A 49 -3.63 8.87 0.86
C GLY A 49 -2.69 10.04 0.52
N LYS A 50 -3.22 11.16 -0.01
CA LYS A 50 -2.42 12.36 -0.30
C LYS A 50 -2.05 13.14 0.96
N LEU A 51 -2.97 13.22 1.92
CA LEU A 51 -2.68 13.86 3.21
C LEU A 51 -1.61 13.08 3.98
N LEU A 52 -1.67 11.76 3.98
CA LEU A 52 -0.63 10.91 4.57
C LEU A 52 0.72 11.12 3.88
N LEU A 53 0.76 11.23 2.56
CA LEU A 53 2.00 11.52 1.84
C LEU A 53 2.58 12.89 2.23
N ILE A 54 1.74 13.93 2.37
CA ILE A 54 2.18 15.23 2.88
C ILE A 54 2.77 15.07 4.29
N LYS A 55 2.09 14.34 5.18
CA LYS A 55 2.57 14.12 6.54
C LYS A 55 3.88 13.32 6.59
N ALA A 56 4.04 12.32 5.74
CA ALA A 56 5.27 11.56 5.62
C ALA A 56 6.45 12.46 5.17
N LEU A 57 6.22 13.31 4.17
CA LEU A 57 7.21 14.28 3.70
C LEU A 57 7.59 15.29 4.79
N GLU A 58 6.61 15.82 5.54
CA GLU A 58 6.86 16.73 6.68
C GLU A 58 7.72 16.05 7.77
N ILE A 59 7.39 14.80 8.15
CA ILE A 59 8.13 14.03 9.17
C ILE A 59 9.59 13.81 8.74
N LEU A 60 9.85 13.59 7.45
CA LEU A 60 11.19 13.39 6.91
C LEU A 60 11.93 14.70 6.56
N GLY A 61 11.30 15.85 6.77
CA GLY A 61 11.91 17.15 6.51
C GLY A 61 11.87 17.61 5.05
N PHE A 62 11.11 16.94 4.18
CA PHE A 62 10.94 17.30 2.76
C PHE A 62 9.87 18.39 2.58
N THR A 63 10.07 19.57 3.18
CA THR A 63 9.06 20.65 3.23
C THR A 63 8.89 21.43 1.93
N THR A 64 9.82 21.28 0.98
CA THR A 64 9.79 21.96 -0.32
C THR A 64 9.14 21.16 -1.43
N ILE A 65 8.85 19.87 -1.20
CA ILE A 65 8.26 18.98 -2.21
C ILE A 65 6.75 19.19 -2.26
N SER A 66 6.22 19.44 -3.45
CA SER A 66 4.80 19.66 -3.71
C SER A 66 4.16 18.44 -4.36
N LEU A 67 2.92 18.09 -3.95
CA LEU A 67 2.14 17.08 -4.67
C LEU A 67 1.77 17.46 -6.10
N ASN A 68 1.95 18.73 -6.49
CA ASN A 68 1.78 19.17 -7.87
C ASN A 68 2.89 18.64 -8.79
N ASP A 69 4.03 18.25 -8.21
CA ASP A 69 5.18 17.71 -8.92
C ASP A 69 5.07 16.20 -9.16
N LEU A 70 3.93 15.60 -8.79
CA LEU A 70 3.65 14.19 -9.06
C LEU A 70 3.73 13.88 -10.55
N TYR A 71 4.61 12.97 -10.91
CA TYR A 71 4.70 12.36 -12.22
C TYR A 71 4.46 10.84 -12.13
N TYR A 72 4.25 10.20 -13.26
CA TYR A 72 3.89 8.78 -13.32
C TYR A 72 4.80 8.05 -14.31
N SER A 73 5.20 6.82 -13.95
CA SER A 73 5.85 5.92 -14.91
C SER A 73 4.87 5.49 -16.01
N GLU A 74 5.37 4.80 -17.02
CA GLU A 74 4.56 4.15 -18.07
C GLU A 74 3.55 3.15 -17.49
N PHE A 75 3.87 2.53 -16.34
CA PHE A 75 3.00 1.62 -15.59
C PHE A 75 2.15 2.31 -14.51
N SER A 76 2.04 3.64 -14.58
CA SER A 76 1.20 4.44 -13.68
C SER A 76 1.64 4.46 -12.21
N LYS A 77 2.87 3.99 -11.85
CA LYS A 77 3.42 4.19 -10.50
C LYS A 77 3.71 5.68 -10.31
N PRO A 78 3.22 6.32 -9.22
CA PRO A 78 3.49 7.73 -8.96
C PRO A 78 4.87 7.93 -8.34
N TYR A 79 5.51 9.05 -8.70
CA TYR A 79 6.80 9.51 -8.19
C TYR A 79 6.76 10.99 -7.86
N LEU A 80 7.61 11.44 -6.91
CA LEU A 80 7.82 12.85 -6.55
C LEU A 80 9.28 13.29 -6.63
N SER A 81 10.22 12.36 -6.53
CA SER A 81 11.64 12.62 -6.49
C SER A 81 12.41 11.45 -7.11
N SER A 82 13.66 11.74 -7.49
CA SER A 82 14.63 10.69 -7.85
C SER A 82 15.28 10.01 -6.64
N ASP A 83 15.14 10.58 -5.44
CA ASP A 83 15.93 10.19 -4.26
C ASP A 83 15.22 9.19 -3.35
N PHE A 84 13.89 9.11 -3.45
CA PHE A 84 13.08 8.20 -2.66
C PHE A 84 11.89 7.65 -3.47
N ASP A 85 11.32 6.57 -3.00
CA ASP A 85 10.02 6.06 -3.43
C ASP A 85 8.98 6.27 -2.33
N PHE A 86 7.72 6.37 -2.76
CA PHE A 86 6.57 6.24 -1.89
C PHE A 86 5.54 5.32 -2.54
N ASN A 87 4.69 4.75 -1.71
CA ASN A 87 3.58 3.95 -2.18
C ASN A 87 2.38 4.11 -1.25
N ILE A 88 1.16 4.15 -1.80
CA ILE A 88 -0.09 4.31 -1.06
C ILE A 88 -0.96 3.09 -1.32
N THR A 89 -1.56 2.57 -0.26
CA THR A 89 -2.53 1.48 -0.33
C THR A 89 -3.69 1.74 0.62
N HIS A 90 -4.82 1.08 0.37
CA HIS A 90 -6.01 1.16 1.22
C HIS A 90 -6.85 -0.10 1.07
N SER A 91 -7.43 -0.54 2.16
CA SER A 91 -8.45 -1.59 2.18
C SER A 91 -9.40 -1.35 3.35
N GLY A 92 -10.69 -1.64 3.20
CA GLY A 92 -11.70 -1.37 4.21
C GLY A 92 -11.65 0.08 4.70
N SER A 93 -11.41 0.22 5.99
CA SER A 93 -11.36 1.50 6.71
C SER A 93 -9.97 2.13 6.78
N TYR A 94 -8.93 1.44 6.34
CA TYR A 94 -7.57 1.92 6.49
C TYR A 94 -6.98 2.49 5.20
N VAL A 95 -6.14 3.51 5.38
CA VAL A 95 -5.29 4.08 4.33
C VAL A 95 -3.87 4.17 4.86
N PHE A 96 -2.91 3.70 4.07
CA PHE A 96 -1.49 3.66 4.39
C PHE A 96 -0.67 4.38 3.32
N CYS A 97 0.39 5.04 3.74
CA CYS A 97 1.43 5.57 2.87
C CYS A 97 2.80 5.19 3.42
N ALA A 98 3.59 4.50 2.63
CA ALA A 98 5.00 4.22 2.91
C ALA A 98 5.90 5.16 2.12
N ILE A 99 7.01 5.60 2.72
CA ILE A 99 8.07 6.37 2.08
C ILE A 99 9.42 5.84 2.53
N GLY A 100 10.37 5.69 1.63
CA GLY A 100 11.66 5.10 1.89
C GLY A 100 12.61 5.16 0.70
N SER A 101 13.72 4.41 0.75
CA SER A 101 14.63 4.25 -0.38
C SER A 101 13.90 3.68 -1.60
N LYS A 102 14.50 3.81 -2.78
CA LYS A 102 13.94 3.28 -4.03
C LYS A 102 13.65 1.78 -3.96
N GLY A 103 12.68 1.34 -4.76
CA GLY A 103 12.22 -0.04 -4.77
C GLY A 103 11.40 -0.35 -3.52
N LEU A 104 10.35 0.44 -3.29
CA LEU A 104 9.43 0.31 -2.17
C LEU A 104 8.00 0.13 -2.66
N GLY A 105 7.29 -0.83 -2.05
CA GLY A 105 5.86 -1.05 -2.24
C GLY A 105 5.20 -1.50 -0.95
N ILE A 106 3.94 -1.13 -0.77
CA ILE A 106 3.13 -1.50 0.40
C ILE A 106 1.76 -2.00 -0.05
N ASP A 107 1.27 -3.01 0.62
CA ASP A 107 -0.10 -3.47 0.46
C ASP A 107 -0.74 -3.82 1.79
N ILE A 108 -2.04 -3.55 1.91
CA ILE A 108 -2.90 -3.97 3.03
C ILE A 108 -4.21 -4.50 2.50
N GLU A 109 -4.78 -5.50 3.19
CA GLU A 109 -6.09 -6.05 2.84
C GLU A 109 -6.90 -6.38 4.09
N GLU A 110 -8.17 -6.03 4.06
CA GLU A 110 -9.16 -6.50 5.02
C GLU A 110 -9.46 -7.99 4.77
N ILE A 111 -9.44 -8.81 5.82
CA ILE A 111 -9.65 -10.25 5.73
C ILE A 111 -11.15 -10.52 5.59
N LEU A 112 -11.63 -10.64 4.36
CA LEU A 112 -13.02 -10.90 4.04
C LEU A 112 -13.20 -12.32 3.46
N PRO A 113 -14.36 -12.97 3.68
CA PRO A 113 -14.64 -14.26 3.06
C PRO A 113 -14.54 -14.20 1.54
N ILE A 114 -13.78 -15.10 0.94
CA ILE A 114 -13.61 -15.20 -0.51
C ILE A 114 -13.81 -16.65 -0.97
N ASN A 115 -14.19 -16.82 -2.22
CA ASN A 115 -14.20 -18.12 -2.87
C ASN A 115 -12.82 -18.40 -3.47
N PHE A 116 -12.06 -19.33 -2.89
CA PHE A 116 -10.71 -19.69 -3.34
C PHE A 116 -10.67 -20.18 -4.81
N ASN A 117 -11.75 -20.75 -5.33
CA ASN A 117 -11.79 -21.17 -6.73
C ASN A 117 -11.75 -19.94 -7.69
N SER A 118 -12.28 -18.79 -7.29
CA SER A 118 -12.26 -17.58 -8.12
C SER A 118 -10.90 -16.87 -8.15
N VAL A 119 -10.01 -17.22 -7.24
CA VAL A 119 -8.67 -16.62 -7.09
C VAL A 119 -7.54 -17.65 -7.24
N LYS A 120 -7.85 -18.82 -7.78
CA LYS A 120 -6.93 -19.96 -7.86
C LYS A 120 -5.61 -19.64 -8.58
N GLU A 121 -5.67 -18.80 -9.62
CA GLU A 121 -4.53 -18.42 -10.45
C GLU A 121 -3.56 -17.44 -9.77
N THR A 122 -3.92 -16.90 -8.60
CA THR A 122 -3.09 -15.93 -7.88
C THR A 122 -1.96 -16.58 -7.09
N MET A 123 -2.06 -17.89 -6.83
CA MET A 123 -1.11 -18.66 -6.02
C MET A 123 -0.60 -19.87 -6.78
N THR A 124 0.64 -20.27 -6.49
CA THR A 124 1.19 -21.54 -6.99
C THR A 124 0.56 -22.73 -6.25
N GLU A 125 0.67 -23.94 -6.82
CA GLU A 125 0.22 -25.18 -6.15
C GLU A 125 0.84 -25.34 -4.75
N THR A 126 2.14 -25.08 -4.63
CA THR A 126 2.85 -25.14 -3.33
C THR A 126 2.30 -24.14 -2.32
N GLN A 127 1.95 -22.92 -2.76
CA GLN A 127 1.34 -21.93 -1.88
C GLN A 127 -0.07 -22.34 -1.47
N TRP A 128 -0.86 -22.87 -2.39
CA TRP A 128 -2.18 -23.42 -2.06
C TRP A 128 -2.11 -24.58 -1.06
N ASP A 129 -1.11 -25.44 -1.17
CA ASP A 129 -0.88 -26.51 -0.19
C ASP A 129 -0.61 -25.98 1.21
N ILE A 130 0.16 -24.90 1.33
CA ILE A 130 0.44 -24.23 2.61
C ILE A 130 -0.83 -23.57 3.15
N ILE A 131 -1.53 -22.80 2.31
CA ILE A 131 -2.76 -22.10 2.68
C ILE A 131 -3.81 -23.07 3.20
N ASN A 132 -4.05 -24.18 2.48
CA ASN A 132 -5.07 -25.17 2.84
C ASN A 132 -4.73 -25.95 4.13
N LYS A 133 -3.45 -26.02 4.50
CA LYS A 133 -2.99 -26.69 5.74
C LYS A 133 -2.86 -25.73 6.93
N ALA A 134 -3.01 -24.43 6.70
CA ALA A 134 -2.90 -23.43 7.77
C ALA A 134 -4.07 -23.48 8.75
N ASN A 135 -3.85 -23.08 10.00
CA ASN A 135 -4.92 -22.97 11.01
C ASN A 135 -6.00 -21.96 10.60
N SER A 136 -5.63 -20.93 9.86
CA SER A 136 -6.53 -19.95 9.26
C SER A 136 -6.20 -19.80 7.78
N PRO A 137 -6.80 -20.63 6.89
CA PRO A 137 -6.51 -20.57 5.45
C PRO A 137 -6.77 -19.20 4.82
N LEU A 138 -7.81 -18.51 5.28
CA LEU A 138 -8.17 -17.20 4.76
C LEU A 138 -7.11 -16.14 5.10
N GLN A 139 -6.65 -16.11 6.35
CA GLN A 139 -5.58 -15.21 6.78
C GLN A 139 -4.25 -15.51 6.05
N GLU A 140 -3.90 -16.78 5.90
CA GLU A 140 -2.71 -17.19 5.18
C GLU A 140 -2.77 -16.79 3.70
N TYR A 141 -3.94 -16.90 3.06
CA TYR A 141 -4.16 -16.41 1.70
C TYR A 141 -3.90 -14.90 1.60
N TYR A 142 -4.51 -14.08 2.47
CA TYR A 142 -4.33 -12.62 2.44
C TYR A 142 -2.88 -12.21 2.76
N LYS A 143 -2.17 -12.97 3.60
CA LYS A 143 -0.74 -12.78 3.83
C LYS A 143 0.07 -12.96 2.55
N TYR A 144 -0.15 -14.05 1.81
CA TYR A 144 0.51 -14.27 0.52
C TYR A 144 0.12 -13.20 -0.50
N TRP A 145 -1.15 -12.83 -0.54
CA TRP A 145 -1.66 -11.81 -1.45
C TRP A 145 -0.98 -10.46 -1.23
N THR A 146 -0.99 -9.95 0.00
CA THR A 146 -0.38 -8.65 0.34
C THR A 146 1.13 -8.62 0.07
N ILE A 147 1.83 -9.73 0.30
CA ILE A 147 3.26 -9.84 -0.05
C ILE A 147 3.45 -9.68 -1.56
N LYS A 148 2.67 -10.39 -2.37
CA LYS A 148 2.79 -10.35 -3.84
C LYS A 148 2.46 -8.96 -4.38
N GLU A 149 1.36 -8.37 -3.93
CA GLU A 149 0.96 -7.01 -4.32
C GLU A 149 2.01 -5.97 -3.89
N ALA A 150 2.56 -6.05 -2.68
CA ALA A 150 3.62 -5.15 -2.23
C ALA A 150 4.87 -5.28 -3.12
N VAL A 151 5.26 -6.49 -3.51
CA VAL A 151 6.40 -6.74 -4.42
C VAL A 151 6.15 -6.14 -5.80
N LEU A 152 4.98 -6.36 -6.40
CA LEU A 152 4.64 -5.81 -7.72
C LEU A 152 4.58 -4.27 -7.69
N LYS A 153 4.07 -3.68 -6.61
CA LYS A 153 4.08 -2.23 -6.39
C LYS A 153 5.50 -1.69 -6.21
N ALA A 154 6.37 -2.43 -5.53
CA ALA A 154 7.79 -2.06 -5.36
C ALA A 154 8.53 -2.10 -6.70
N ASP A 155 8.34 -3.14 -7.48
CA ASP A 155 8.95 -3.29 -8.81
C ASP A 155 8.45 -2.22 -9.81
N GLY A 156 7.21 -1.77 -9.64
CA GLY A 156 6.62 -0.71 -10.45
C GLY A 156 6.11 -1.18 -11.81
N CYS A 157 6.13 -2.48 -12.10
CA CYS A 157 5.63 -3.05 -13.35
C CYS A 157 4.09 -3.20 -13.37
N GLY A 158 3.41 -2.98 -12.24
CA GLY A 158 1.95 -3.06 -12.13
C GLY A 158 1.39 -4.41 -12.55
N PHE A 159 0.23 -4.42 -13.18
CA PHE A 159 -0.46 -5.63 -13.64
C PHE A 159 0.21 -6.37 -14.82
N PHE A 160 1.33 -5.88 -15.34
CA PHE A 160 2.08 -6.56 -16.40
C PHE A 160 2.90 -7.75 -15.90
N SER A 161 3.11 -7.86 -14.59
CA SER A 161 3.69 -9.05 -13.96
C SER A 161 2.62 -9.92 -13.32
N SER A 162 2.71 -11.23 -13.54
CA SER A 162 1.77 -12.20 -12.96
C SER A 162 2.08 -12.43 -11.48
N LEU A 163 1.05 -12.40 -10.64
CA LEU A 163 1.14 -12.70 -9.20
C LEU A 163 1.78 -14.06 -8.91
N GLU A 164 1.52 -15.07 -9.77
CA GLU A 164 2.09 -16.41 -9.61
C GLU A 164 3.61 -16.45 -9.78
N LYS A 165 4.21 -15.48 -10.51
CA LYS A 165 5.67 -15.39 -10.69
C LYS A 165 6.41 -14.89 -9.45
N VAL A 166 5.70 -14.36 -8.45
CA VAL A 166 6.30 -13.95 -7.19
C VAL A 166 6.51 -15.17 -6.30
N SER A 167 7.74 -15.60 -6.14
CA SER A 167 8.12 -16.66 -5.22
C SER A 167 8.49 -16.09 -3.86
N ILE A 168 7.96 -16.70 -2.77
CA ILE A 168 8.14 -16.20 -1.41
C ILE A 168 8.91 -17.23 -0.61
N LYS A 169 9.96 -16.78 0.10
CA LYS A 169 10.77 -17.64 0.97
C LYS A 169 11.11 -16.90 2.27
N LYS A 170 10.45 -17.25 3.36
CA LYS A 170 10.57 -16.56 4.65
C LYS A 170 10.32 -15.06 4.49
N ASN A 171 11.28 -14.24 4.87
CA ASN A 171 11.19 -12.78 4.83
C ASN A 171 11.73 -12.18 3.52
N THR A 172 11.75 -12.95 2.43
CA THR A 172 12.14 -12.47 1.11
C THR A 172 11.17 -12.96 0.04
N ALA A 173 11.08 -12.20 -1.03
CA ALA A 173 10.38 -12.63 -2.25
C ALA A 173 11.28 -12.39 -3.47
N GLN A 174 11.06 -13.16 -4.53
CA GLN A 174 11.75 -12.98 -5.80
C GLN A 174 10.73 -12.76 -6.91
N SER A 175 11.00 -11.78 -7.76
CA SER A 175 10.20 -11.45 -8.93
C SER A 175 11.13 -10.89 -10.00
N GLU A 176 11.01 -11.38 -11.25
CA GLU A 176 11.77 -10.91 -12.42
C GLU A 176 13.30 -10.80 -12.17
N GLY A 177 13.86 -11.79 -11.44
CA GLY A 177 15.28 -11.85 -11.11
C GLY A 177 15.76 -10.92 -9.99
N LYS A 178 14.85 -10.14 -9.38
CA LYS A 178 15.12 -9.27 -8.24
C LYS A 178 14.71 -9.92 -6.94
N THR A 179 15.43 -9.61 -5.86
CA THR A 179 15.09 -10.03 -4.49
C THR A 179 14.51 -8.85 -3.73
N TRP A 180 13.42 -9.09 -3.03
CA TRP A 180 12.69 -8.14 -2.20
C TRP A 180 12.71 -8.59 -0.76
N HIS A 181 12.96 -7.67 0.17
CA HIS A 181 12.87 -7.89 1.61
C HIS A 181 11.45 -7.58 2.09
N ILE A 182 10.88 -8.49 2.86
CA ILE A 182 9.48 -8.48 3.27
C ILE A 182 9.37 -8.15 4.75
N HIS A 183 8.53 -7.18 5.08
CA HIS A 183 8.20 -6.79 6.44
C HIS A 183 6.69 -6.83 6.61
N GLU A 184 6.19 -7.73 7.47
CA GLU A 184 4.79 -7.79 7.84
C GLU A 184 4.43 -6.55 8.69
N LEU A 185 3.23 -6.00 8.45
CA LEU A 185 2.70 -4.87 9.20
C LEU A 185 1.65 -5.40 10.17
N LEU A 186 1.92 -5.26 11.47
CA LEU A 186 1.00 -5.69 12.54
C LEU A 186 0.28 -4.46 13.09
N PHE A 187 -1.01 -4.30 12.79
CA PHE A 187 -1.80 -3.12 13.19
C PHE A 187 -3.25 -3.44 13.58
N ASP A 188 -3.85 -4.46 12.98
CA ASP A 188 -5.22 -4.89 13.23
C ASP A 188 -5.36 -6.37 12.86
N ASN A 189 -6.02 -7.17 13.70
CA ASN A 189 -6.15 -8.62 13.50
C ASN A 189 -7.07 -9.00 12.32
N ASP A 190 -7.95 -8.08 11.91
CA ASP A 190 -8.86 -8.28 10.78
C ASP A 190 -8.22 -7.89 9.44
N TYR A 191 -6.92 -7.57 9.45
CA TYR A 191 -6.17 -7.14 8.27
C TYR A 191 -4.86 -7.91 8.12
N CYS A 192 -4.43 -8.06 6.87
CA CYS A 192 -3.05 -8.38 6.53
C CYS A 192 -2.39 -7.15 5.90
N GLY A 193 -1.09 -6.98 6.14
CA GLY A 193 -0.32 -5.92 5.51
C GLY A 193 1.14 -6.30 5.35
N CYS A 194 1.74 -5.77 4.29
CA CYS A 194 3.13 -6.04 3.96
C CYS A 194 3.78 -4.84 3.28
N ILE A 195 5.05 -4.61 3.59
CA ILE A 195 5.93 -3.73 2.85
C ILE A 195 7.05 -4.56 2.21
N ALA A 196 7.33 -4.31 0.93
CA ALA A 196 8.44 -4.90 0.19
C ALA A 196 9.46 -3.81 -0.14
N THR A 197 10.75 -4.09 0.10
CA THR A 197 11.86 -3.17 -0.16
C THR A 197 12.99 -3.86 -0.93
N SER A 198 13.66 -3.13 -1.82
CA SER A 198 14.82 -3.64 -2.56
C SER A 198 16.05 -3.83 -1.68
N GLU A 199 16.16 -3.09 -0.58
CA GLU A 199 17.23 -3.16 0.39
C GLU A 199 16.71 -3.63 1.75
N LEU A 200 17.52 -4.40 2.48
CA LEU A 200 17.17 -4.81 3.84
C LEU A 200 17.01 -3.59 4.75
N GLN A 201 15.84 -3.46 5.35
CA GLN A 201 15.55 -2.43 6.35
C GLN A 201 15.67 -3.01 7.74
N ASN A 202 16.43 -2.36 8.61
CA ASN A 202 16.56 -2.79 10.01
C ASN A 202 15.29 -2.47 10.82
N LEU A 203 14.57 -1.42 10.44
CA LEU A 203 13.35 -0.96 11.12
C LEU A 203 12.41 -0.29 10.12
N VAL A 204 11.14 -0.68 10.18
CA VAL A 204 10.03 0.04 9.54
C VAL A 204 9.21 0.70 10.65
N LYS A 205 9.24 2.02 10.72
CA LYS A 205 8.52 2.78 11.74
C LYS A 205 7.09 3.06 11.28
N MET A 206 6.11 2.63 12.08
CA MET A 206 4.69 2.89 11.83
C MET A 206 4.20 4.06 12.69
N ILE A 207 3.47 5.01 12.10
CA ILE A 207 2.97 6.23 12.76
C ILE A 207 1.50 6.42 12.39
N TYR A 208 0.64 6.38 13.40
CA TYR A 208 -0.79 6.69 13.21
C TYR A 208 -0.98 8.21 13.13
N ILE A 209 -1.76 8.67 12.14
CA ILE A 209 -2.13 10.08 11.96
C ILE A 209 -3.64 10.22 12.12
N ASN A 210 -4.08 11.05 13.05
CA ASN A 210 -5.49 11.36 13.22
C ASN A 210 -5.90 12.55 12.34
N PHE A 211 -6.97 12.39 11.56
CA PHE A 211 -7.55 13.44 10.70
C PHE A 211 -8.95 13.89 11.15
N ASP A 212 -9.46 13.40 12.28
CA ASP A 212 -10.75 13.82 12.83
C ASP A 212 -10.82 15.32 13.16
#